data_8113e86fd77333519accc37816ef8277
#
_entry.id   8113e86fd77333519accc37816ef8277
#
_cell.length_a   1.000
_cell.length_b   1.000
_cell.length_c   1.000
_cell.angle_alpha   90.00
_cell.angle_beta   90.00
_cell.angle_gamma   90.00
#
_symmetry.space_group_name_H-M   'P 1'
#
loop_
_entity.id
_entity.type
_entity.pdbx_description
1 polymer ?
#
loop_
_entity_poly.entity_id
_entity_poly.type
_entity_poly.pdbx_seq_one_letter_code
_entity_poly.pdbx_strand_id
1 'polypeptide(L)' 'MLAEQIQSIRRLDPYEVKALDGGVDAVGEYLASIQKYDLSEFDELERAMMIKAAVLGYGKRLRALIREGEVPF' A
#
# COMPACT_ATOMS: atom_id res chain seq x y z
N MET A 1 -4.42 -8.22 -15.48
CA MET A 1 -5.30 -8.10 -14.30
C MET A 1 -6.71 -8.44 -14.70
N LEU A 2 -7.38 -9.18 -13.88
CA LEU A 2 -8.73 -9.65 -14.17
C LEU A 2 -9.77 -8.65 -13.66
N ALA A 3 -10.89 -8.57 -14.38
CA ALA A 3 -11.99 -7.69 -14.00
C ALA A 3 -12.50 -8.01 -12.58
N GLU A 4 -12.48 -9.28 -12.20
CA GLU A 4 -12.89 -9.72 -10.88
C GLU A 4 -12.02 -9.11 -9.77
N GLN A 5 -10.73 -8.98 -10.00
CA GLN A 5 -9.83 -8.36 -9.05
C GLN A 5 -10.13 -6.88 -8.89
N ILE A 6 -10.46 -6.20 -9.97
CA ILE A 6 -10.83 -4.80 -9.93
C ILE A 6 -12.12 -4.60 -9.14
N GLN A 7 -13.10 -5.48 -9.33
CA GLN A 7 -14.35 -5.42 -8.58
C GLN A 7 -14.14 -5.68 -7.11
N SER A 8 -13.23 -6.60 -6.76
CA SER A 8 -12.89 -6.87 -5.36
C SER A 8 -12.27 -5.66 -4.69
N ILE A 9 -11.44 -4.90 -5.40
CA ILE A 9 -10.83 -3.68 -4.87
C ILE A 9 -11.89 -2.65 -4.49
N ARG A 10 -12.98 -2.58 -5.24
CA ARG A 10 -14.08 -1.64 -4.95
C ARG A 10 -14.88 -1.98 -3.71
N ARG A 11 -14.70 -3.17 -3.16
CA ARG A 11 -15.43 -3.65 -1.99
C ARG A 11 -14.60 -3.60 -0.72
N LEU A 12 -13.56 -2.79 -0.71
CA LEU A 12 -12.73 -2.62 0.49
C LEU A 12 -13.58 -2.05 1.62
N ASP A 13 -13.42 -2.62 2.81
CA ASP A 13 -14.07 -2.07 3.98
C ASP A 13 -13.32 -0.82 4.47
N PRO A 14 -13.92 -0.04 5.39
CA PRO A 14 -13.28 1.20 5.86
C PRO A 14 -11.92 0.98 6.51
N TYR A 15 -11.72 -0.15 7.17
CA TYR A 15 -10.45 -0.43 7.84
C TYR A 15 -9.36 -0.75 6.83
N GLU A 16 -9.71 -1.46 5.76
CA GLU A 16 -8.76 -1.75 4.69
C GLU A 16 -8.34 -0.46 3.99
N VAL A 17 -9.28 0.47 3.77
CA VAL A 17 -8.95 1.76 3.16
C VAL A 17 -7.97 2.53 4.03
N LYS A 18 -8.20 2.57 5.35
CA LYS A 18 -7.27 3.23 6.28
C LYS A 18 -5.90 2.56 6.28
N ALA A 19 -5.87 1.24 6.23
CA ALA A 19 -4.60 0.51 6.19
C ALA A 19 -3.84 0.78 4.90
N LEU A 20 -4.56 0.91 3.77
CA LEU A 20 -3.94 1.22 2.49
C LEU A 20 -3.29 2.60 2.48
N ASP A 21 -3.80 3.55 3.26
CA ASP A 21 -3.16 4.86 3.40
C ASP A 21 -1.71 4.71 3.87
N GLY A 22 -1.44 3.77 4.77
CA GLY A 22 -0.08 3.48 5.20
C GLY A 22 0.79 2.98 4.06
N GLY A 23 0.22 2.15 3.18
CA GLY A 23 0.93 1.68 1.99
C GLY A 23 1.22 2.81 1.02
N VAL A 24 0.26 3.70 0.81
CA VAL A 24 0.43 4.87 -0.06
C VAL A 24 1.54 5.77 0.46
N ASP A 25 1.54 6.06 1.76
CA ASP A 25 2.57 6.89 2.38
C ASP A 25 3.95 6.27 2.23
N ALA A 26 4.06 4.96 2.46
CA ALA A 26 5.34 4.26 2.36
C ALA A 26 5.86 4.26 0.92
N VAL A 27 4.98 4.08 -0.06
CA VAL A 27 5.36 4.15 -1.47
C VAL A 27 5.83 5.56 -1.81
N GLY A 28 5.12 6.59 -1.34
CA GLY A 28 5.52 7.98 -1.56
C GLY A 28 6.91 8.27 -1.01
N GLU A 29 7.19 7.79 0.19
CA GLU A 29 8.52 7.94 0.79
C GLU A 29 9.60 7.24 -0.03
N TYR A 30 9.31 6.02 -0.52
CA TYR A 30 10.25 5.29 -1.34
C TYR A 30 10.52 6.03 -2.65
N LEU A 31 9.48 6.51 -3.33
CA LEU A 31 9.64 7.24 -4.59
C LEU A 31 10.47 8.51 -4.38
N ALA A 32 10.23 9.22 -3.29
CA ALA A 32 10.99 10.41 -2.96
C ALA A 32 12.46 10.06 -2.72
N SER A 33 12.73 8.93 -2.07
CA SER A 33 14.10 8.51 -1.75
C SER A 33 14.93 8.20 -3.00
N ILE A 34 14.31 7.65 -4.04
CA ILE A 34 14.99 7.34 -5.30
C ILE A 34 14.80 8.43 -6.34
N GLN A 35 13.96 9.43 -6.06
CA GLN A 35 13.66 10.56 -6.94
C GLN A 35 13.16 10.13 -8.32
N LYS A 36 12.36 9.08 -8.35
CA LYS A 36 11.73 8.57 -9.57
C LYS A 36 10.22 8.50 -9.36
N TYR A 37 9.47 9.16 -10.23
CA TYR A 37 8.01 9.20 -10.14
C TYR A 37 7.32 8.63 -11.37
N ASP A 38 8.09 8.29 -12.41
CA ASP A 38 7.56 7.68 -13.61
C ASP A 38 7.87 6.18 -13.59
N LEU A 39 6.83 5.37 -13.51
CA LEU A 39 6.98 3.91 -13.42
C LEU A 39 7.70 3.32 -14.61
N SER A 40 7.65 3.98 -15.78
CA SER A 40 8.35 3.49 -16.96
C SER A 40 9.87 3.54 -16.81
N GLU A 41 10.37 4.34 -15.88
CA GLU A 41 11.81 4.45 -15.61
C GLU A 41 12.30 3.44 -14.57
N PHE A 42 11.38 2.67 -13.96
CA PHE A 42 11.75 1.72 -12.92
C PHE A 42 12.32 0.46 -13.53
N ASP A 43 13.43 -0.02 -12.95
CA ASP A 43 13.89 -1.36 -13.24
C ASP A 43 13.09 -2.38 -12.42
N GLU A 44 13.40 -3.66 -12.63
CA GLU A 44 12.66 -4.73 -11.97
C GLU A 44 12.80 -4.70 -10.46
N LEU A 45 14.01 -4.40 -9.97
CA LEU A 45 14.25 -4.30 -8.53
C LEU A 45 13.50 -3.14 -7.92
N GLU A 46 13.50 -1.99 -8.57
CA GLU A 46 12.79 -0.82 -8.07
C GLU A 46 11.29 -1.05 -7.98
N ARG A 47 10.72 -1.74 -8.98
CA ARG A 47 9.30 -2.12 -8.92
C ARG A 47 9.01 -3.04 -7.75
N ALA A 48 9.87 -4.03 -7.53
CA ALA A 48 9.71 -4.96 -6.41
C ALA A 48 9.82 -4.24 -5.07
N MET A 49 10.76 -3.33 -4.94
CA MET A 49 10.94 -2.55 -3.71
C MET A 49 9.75 -1.64 -3.44
N MET A 50 9.16 -1.06 -4.48
CA MET A 50 7.96 -0.25 -4.34
C MET A 50 6.79 -1.07 -3.78
N ILE A 51 6.59 -2.27 -4.30
CA ILE A 51 5.54 -3.16 -3.82
C ILE A 51 5.82 -3.59 -2.38
N LYS A 52 7.08 -3.90 -2.07
CA LYS A 52 7.46 -4.24 -0.70
C LYS A 52 7.16 -3.09 0.27
N ALA A 53 7.45 -1.86 -0.12
CA ALA A 53 7.15 -0.69 0.69
C ALA A 53 5.64 -0.59 0.94
N ALA A 54 4.82 -0.81 -0.09
CA ALA A 54 3.37 -0.77 0.05
C ALA A 54 2.86 -1.82 1.03
N VAL A 55 3.36 -3.04 0.93
CA VAL A 55 2.95 -4.15 1.80
C VAL A 55 3.35 -3.87 3.24
N LEU A 56 4.58 -3.41 3.47
CA LEU A 56 5.07 -3.11 4.82
C LEU A 56 4.29 -1.94 5.43
N GLY A 57 4.02 -0.90 4.66
CA GLY A 57 3.26 0.26 5.13
C GLY A 57 1.82 -0.11 5.47
N TYR A 58 1.19 -0.93 4.64
CA TYR A 58 -0.15 -1.45 4.90
C TYR A 58 -0.18 -2.24 6.22
N GLY A 59 0.76 -3.18 6.38
CA GLY A 59 0.80 -4.02 7.57
C GLY A 59 1.06 -3.21 8.84
N LYS A 60 1.96 -2.24 8.77
CA LYS A 60 2.24 -1.37 9.90
C LYS A 60 1.01 -0.56 10.30
N ARG A 61 0.32 0.02 9.33
CA ARG A 61 -0.89 0.82 9.61
C ARG A 61 -2.01 -0.06 10.15
N LEU A 62 -2.19 -1.25 9.60
CA LEU A 62 -3.20 -2.18 10.07
C LEU A 62 -2.98 -2.57 11.53
N ARG A 63 -1.72 -2.86 11.89
CA ARG A 63 -1.39 -3.18 13.30
C ARG A 63 -1.67 -2.00 14.22
N ALA A 64 -1.39 -0.78 13.77
CA ALA A 64 -1.68 0.41 14.55
C ALA A 64 -3.19 0.57 14.77
N LEU A 65 -4.00 0.35 13.73
CA LEU A 65 -5.46 0.44 13.83
C LEU A 65 -6.01 -0.61 14.80
N ILE A 66 -5.46 -1.81 14.77
CA ILE A 66 -5.87 -2.87 15.70
C ILE A 66 -5.56 -2.47 17.14
N ARG A 67 -4.36 -1.93 17.38
CA ARG A 67 -3.97 -1.49 18.73
C ARG A 67 -4.82 -0.34 19.24
N GLU A 68 -5.26 0.53 18.35
CA GLU A 68 -6.12 1.66 18.69
C GLU A 68 -7.58 1.25 18.88
N GLY A 69 -7.91 -0.01 18.59
CA GLY A 69 -9.26 -0.51 18.76
C GLY A 69 -10.22 -0.11 17.66
N GLU A 70 -9.73 0.43 16.55
CA GLU A 70 -10.59 0.83 15.43
C GLU A 70 -11.04 -0.36 14.59
N VAL A 71 -10.31 -1.48 14.66
CA VAL A 71 -10.65 -2.71 13.93
C VAL A 71 -11.18 -3.72 14.93
N PRO A 72 -12.43 -4.15 14.79
CA PRO A 72 -13.05 -5.06 15.75
C PRO A 72 -12.69 -6.52 15.44
N PHE A 73 -11.54 -6.92 15.82
CA PHE A 73 -11.12 -8.32 15.72
C PHE A 73 -11.27 -9.06 17.02
#